data_c08845955f74a56177eb13b1ef736c91
#
_entry.id   c08845955f74a56177eb13b1ef736c91
#
_cell.length_a   1.000
_cell.length_b   1.000
_cell.length_c   1.000
_cell.angle_alpha   90.00
_cell.angle_beta   90.00
_cell.angle_gamma   90.00
#
_symmetry.space_group_name_H-M   'P 1'
#
loop_
_entity.id
_entity.type
_entity.pdbx_description
1 polymer ?
#
loop_
_entity_poly.entity_id
_entity_poly.type
_entity_poly.pdbx_seq_one_letter_code
_entity_poly.pdbx_strand_id
1 'polypeptide(L)'
;MAAEINNIPYKIYLSEDEMPKAWYNVRADMKVKPAPLLNPGTGKPMGFEDLRPVFCDELIRQELDNDDREIPIPQEILDFYKMYRPSPLVRAYCLAKALGTPAKIY
;
A
#
# COMPACT_ATOMS: atom_id res chain seq x y z
N MET A 1 -24.25 12.29 15.21
CA MET A 1 -22.89 11.70 15.39
C MET A 1 -22.92 10.32 16.02
N ALA A 2 -23.63 10.10 17.15
CA ALA A 2 -23.71 8.75 17.76
C ALA A 2 -24.41 7.69 16.86
N ALA A 3 -25.42 8.09 16.05
CA ALA A 3 -26.13 7.20 15.13
C ALA A 3 -25.28 6.73 13.94
N GLU A 4 -24.32 7.54 13.47
CA GLU A 4 -23.42 7.16 12.38
C GLU A 4 -22.34 6.18 12.83
N ILE A 5 -21.92 6.27 14.10
CA ILE A 5 -20.93 5.36 14.68
C ILE A 5 -21.49 3.94 14.77
N ASN A 6 -22.80 3.81 15.05
CA ASN A 6 -23.46 2.51 15.21
C ASN A 6 -23.72 1.77 13.90
N ASN A 7 -23.59 2.43 12.74
CA ASN A 7 -23.82 1.81 11.43
C ASN A 7 -22.54 1.32 10.75
N ILE A 8 -21.36 1.60 11.30
CA ILE A 8 -20.09 1.13 10.74
C ILE A 8 -19.71 -0.18 11.45
N PRO A 9 -19.56 -1.29 10.72
CA PRO A 9 -19.13 -2.54 11.34
C PRO A 9 -17.79 -2.38 12.07
N TYR A 10 -17.67 -2.99 13.24
CA TYR A 10 -16.41 -3.00 13.97
C TYR A 10 -15.31 -3.78 13.24
N LYS A 11 -15.71 -4.89 12.62
CA LYS A 11 -14.84 -5.71 11.75
C LYS A 11 -15.44 -5.80 10.35
N ILE A 12 -14.60 -5.62 9.37
CA ILE A 12 -14.96 -5.75 7.96
C ILE A 12 -14.15 -6.89 7.37
N TYR A 13 -14.85 -7.83 6.71
CA TYR A 13 -14.25 -8.92 5.95
C TYR A 13 -14.60 -8.71 4.48
N LEU A 14 -13.57 -8.64 3.63
CA LEU A 14 -13.78 -8.58 2.20
C LEU A 14 -14.12 -9.97 1.67
N SER A 15 -15.00 -10.05 0.68
CA SER A 15 -15.21 -11.26 -0.10
C SER A 15 -14.05 -11.46 -1.09
N GLU A 16 -13.94 -12.63 -1.68
CA GLU A 16 -12.93 -12.92 -2.70
C GLU A 16 -13.02 -11.96 -3.89
N ASP A 17 -14.24 -11.57 -4.27
CA ASP A 17 -14.49 -10.65 -5.40
C ASP A 17 -14.03 -9.21 -5.09
N GLU A 18 -13.97 -8.84 -3.84
CA GLU A 18 -13.54 -7.52 -3.37
C GLU A 18 -12.02 -7.43 -3.18
N MET A 19 -11.30 -8.54 -3.33
CA MET A 19 -9.85 -8.56 -3.17
C MET A 19 -9.17 -7.74 -4.27
N PRO A 20 -8.17 -6.89 -3.90
CA PRO A 20 -7.42 -6.10 -4.87
C PRO A 20 -6.72 -6.97 -5.92
N LYS A 21 -6.74 -6.53 -7.17
CA LYS A 21 -6.05 -7.18 -8.30
C LYS A 21 -4.79 -6.42 -8.73
N ALA A 22 -4.57 -5.26 -8.15
CA ALA A 22 -3.43 -4.42 -8.43
C ALA A 22 -2.93 -3.76 -7.15
N TRP A 23 -1.64 -3.46 -7.09
CA TRP A 23 -1.07 -2.60 -6.07
C TRP A 23 -1.22 -1.14 -6.50
N TYR A 24 -1.56 -0.28 -5.56
CA TYR A 24 -1.64 1.15 -5.79
C TYR A 24 -0.29 1.82 -5.55
N ASN A 25 0.22 2.48 -6.59
CA ASN A 25 1.43 3.29 -6.50
C ASN A 25 1.06 4.75 -6.22
N VAL A 26 1.11 5.13 -4.95
CA VAL A 26 0.75 6.48 -4.50
C VAL A 26 1.62 7.57 -5.14
N ARG A 27 2.84 7.25 -5.55
CA ARG A 27 3.75 8.22 -6.18
C ARG A 27 3.22 8.77 -7.49
N ALA A 28 2.42 7.98 -8.23
CA ALA A 28 1.79 8.45 -9.46
C ALA A 28 0.86 9.64 -9.22
N ASP A 29 0.19 9.69 -8.06
CA ASP A 29 -0.77 10.74 -7.68
C ASP A 29 -0.15 11.85 -6.82
N MET A 30 1.08 11.72 -6.39
CA MET A 30 1.76 12.75 -5.58
C MET A 30 2.14 13.96 -6.46
N LYS A 31 1.77 15.15 -5.99
CA LYS A 31 2.16 16.41 -6.65
C LYS A 31 3.68 16.64 -6.60
N VAL A 32 4.29 16.29 -5.48
CA VAL A 32 5.74 16.34 -5.29
C VAL A 32 6.22 14.92 -5.10
N LYS A 33 7.04 14.43 -6.03
CA LYS A 33 7.59 13.08 -5.96
C LYS A 33 8.57 12.98 -4.80
N PRO A 34 8.69 11.82 -4.12
CA PRO A 34 9.67 11.63 -3.08
C PRO A 34 11.10 11.78 -3.63
N ALA A 35 12.01 12.25 -2.79
CA ALA A 35 13.41 12.30 -3.13
C ALA A 35 13.94 10.89 -3.44
N PRO A 36 14.84 10.75 -4.44
CA PRO A 36 15.42 9.44 -4.73
C PRO A 36 16.32 8.96 -3.61
N LEU A 37 16.43 7.63 -3.48
CA LEU A 37 17.43 7.02 -2.61
C LEU A 37 18.82 7.38 -3.11
N LEU A 38 19.72 7.69 -2.20
CA LEU A 38 21.09 8.04 -2.52
C LEU A 38 22.03 6.85 -2.28
N ASN A 39 22.93 6.62 -3.21
CA ASN A 39 24.00 5.65 -3.02
C ASN A 39 24.98 6.16 -1.96
N PRO A 40 25.20 5.42 -0.85
CA PRO A 40 26.07 5.89 0.22
C PRO A 40 27.53 6.04 -0.17
N GLY A 41 27.99 5.34 -1.21
CA GLY A 41 29.36 5.41 -1.70
C GLY A 41 29.63 6.61 -2.60
N THR A 42 28.63 7.05 -3.37
CA THR A 42 28.79 8.11 -4.38
C THR A 42 28.02 9.39 -4.05
N GLY A 43 27.03 9.33 -3.17
CA GLY A 43 26.11 10.44 -2.86
C GLY A 43 25.15 10.78 -4.00
N LYS A 44 25.13 9.99 -5.08
CA LYS A 44 24.25 10.19 -6.25
C LYS A 44 22.96 9.37 -6.11
N PRO A 45 21.87 9.76 -6.79
CA PRO A 45 20.66 8.97 -6.85
C PRO A 45 20.92 7.53 -7.31
N MET A 46 20.33 6.56 -6.60
CA MET A 46 20.45 5.14 -6.95
C MET A 46 19.65 4.86 -8.22
N GLY A 47 20.32 4.23 -9.18
CA GLY A 47 19.70 3.72 -10.39
C GLY A 47 19.41 2.22 -10.29
N PHE A 48 18.98 1.65 -11.43
CA PHE A 48 18.62 0.24 -11.53
C PHE A 48 19.76 -0.69 -11.08
N GLU A 49 20.98 -0.44 -11.57
CA GLU A 49 22.15 -1.27 -11.27
C GLU A 49 22.57 -1.19 -9.78
N ASP A 50 22.35 -0.05 -9.12
CA ASP A 50 22.67 0.11 -7.70
C ASP A 50 21.78 -0.75 -6.80
N LEU A 51 20.56 -1.03 -7.24
CA LEU A 51 19.56 -1.79 -6.48
C LEU A 51 19.61 -3.31 -6.77
N ARG A 52 20.24 -3.71 -7.88
CA ARG A 52 20.33 -5.13 -8.30
C ARG A 52 20.91 -6.08 -7.27
N PRO A 53 21.94 -5.72 -6.47
CA PRO A 53 22.46 -6.62 -5.45
C PRO A 53 21.45 -7.02 -4.37
N VAL A 54 20.37 -6.24 -4.20
CA VAL A 54 19.39 -6.41 -3.10
C VAL A 54 18.04 -6.86 -3.62
N PHE A 55 17.60 -6.39 -4.80
CA PHE A 55 16.27 -6.60 -5.33
C PHE A 55 16.29 -7.24 -6.72
N CYS A 56 15.24 -8.04 -7.01
CA CYS A 56 15.02 -8.51 -8.38
C CYS A 56 14.56 -7.38 -9.30
N ASP A 57 14.74 -7.57 -10.61
CA ASP A 57 14.49 -6.54 -11.62
C ASP A 57 13.08 -5.94 -11.57
N GLU A 58 12.04 -6.77 -11.34
CA GLU A 58 10.66 -6.29 -11.25
C GLU A 58 10.42 -5.41 -10.03
N LEU A 59 10.99 -5.73 -8.87
CA LEU A 59 10.89 -4.87 -7.69
C LEU A 59 11.62 -3.55 -7.87
N ILE A 60 12.76 -3.56 -8.57
CA ILE A 60 13.50 -2.33 -8.91
C ILE A 60 12.67 -1.46 -9.84
N ARG A 61 12.04 -2.06 -10.86
CA ARG A 61 11.16 -1.34 -11.77
C ARG A 61 10.04 -0.64 -11.02
N GLN A 62 9.40 -1.32 -10.08
CA GLN A 62 8.33 -0.76 -9.25
C GLN A 62 8.85 0.34 -8.30
N GLU A 63 10.03 0.15 -7.71
CA GLU A 63 10.64 1.14 -6.82
C GLU A 63 10.97 2.46 -7.54
N LEU A 64 11.37 2.40 -8.79
CA LEU A 64 11.72 3.57 -9.60
C LEU A 64 10.54 4.18 -10.36
N ASP A 65 9.37 3.51 -10.34
CA ASP A 65 8.19 3.95 -11.09
C ASP A 65 7.45 5.07 -10.34
N ASN A 66 7.32 6.21 -10.99
CA ASN A 66 6.55 7.36 -10.50
C ASN A 66 5.29 7.64 -11.33
N ASP A 67 5.01 6.87 -12.36
CA ASP A 67 4.02 7.18 -13.37
C ASP A 67 2.84 6.20 -13.38
N ASP A 68 3.09 4.92 -13.22
CA ASP A 68 2.06 3.90 -13.23
C ASP A 68 1.28 3.88 -11.91
N ARG A 69 0.02 4.24 -11.98
CA ARG A 69 -0.86 4.33 -10.80
C ARG A 69 -1.20 2.96 -10.22
N GLU A 70 -1.44 2.00 -11.10
CA GLU A 70 -1.81 0.64 -10.72
C GLU A 70 -0.81 -0.35 -11.31
N ILE A 71 -0.30 -1.22 -10.45
CA ILE A 71 0.65 -2.27 -10.83
C ILE A 71 -0.08 -3.59 -10.69
N PRO A 72 -0.41 -4.29 -11.80
CA PRO A 72 -1.13 -5.56 -11.73
C PRO A 72 -0.38 -6.59 -10.88
N ILE A 73 -1.13 -7.26 -9.99
CA ILE A 73 -0.56 -8.33 -9.19
C ILE A 73 -0.49 -9.60 -10.05
N PRO A 74 0.68 -10.26 -10.19
CA PRO A 74 0.78 -11.51 -10.92
C PRO A 74 -0.17 -12.58 -10.39
N GLN A 75 -0.69 -13.42 -11.29
CA GLN A 75 -1.69 -14.44 -10.93
C GLN A 75 -1.20 -15.41 -9.85
N GLU A 76 0.07 -15.78 -9.89
CA GLU A 76 0.67 -16.67 -8.89
C GLU A 76 0.64 -16.06 -7.48
N ILE A 77 0.84 -14.74 -7.38
CA ILE A 77 0.76 -14.03 -6.09
C ILE A 77 -0.70 -13.92 -5.63
N LEU A 78 -1.64 -13.65 -6.57
CA LEU A 78 -3.07 -13.64 -6.24
C LEU A 78 -3.54 -15.00 -5.72
N ASP A 79 -3.10 -16.08 -6.33
CA ASP A 79 -3.43 -17.44 -5.90
C ASP A 79 -2.85 -17.75 -4.52
N PHE A 80 -1.64 -17.28 -4.25
CA PHE A 80 -1.04 -17.38 -2.92
C PHE A 80 -1.82 -16.57 -1.87
N TYR A 81 -2.27 -15.35 -2.21
CA TYR A 81 -3.08 -14.53 -1.31
C TYR A 81 -4.41 -15.18 -0.92
N LYS A 82 -5.04 -15.94 -1.80
CA LYS A 82 -6.28 -16.66 -1.51
C LYS A 82 -6.18 -17.64 -0.34
N MET A 83 -4.97 -18.11 -0.02
CA MET A 83 -4.77 -19.06 1.07
C MET A 83 -4.89 -18.43 2.45
N TYR A 84 -4.65 -17.13 2.60
CA TYR A 84 -4.63 -16.47 3.92
C TYR A 84 -5.26 -15.06 3.95
N ARG A 85 -5.67 -14.52 2.83
CA ARG A 85 -6.35 -13.22 2.74
C ARG A 85 -7.84 -13.38 2.42
N PRO A 86 -8.69 -12.41 2.78
CA PRO A 86 -8.36 -11.16 3.44
C PRO A 86 -8.12 -11.31 4.95
N SER A 87 -7.33 -10.41 5.52
CA SER A 87 -7.31 -10.19 6.95
C SER A 87 -8.49 -9.30 7.35
N PRO A 88 -9.08 -9.47 8.55
CA PRO A 88 -10.14 -8.59 8.99
C PRO A 88 -9.64 -7.15 9.16
N LEU A 89 -10.40 -6.18 8.66
CA LEU A 89 -10.18 -4.77 8.87
C LEU A 89 -10.94 -4.34 10.13
N VAL A 90 -10.23 -3.87 11.14
CA VAL A 90 -10.81 -3.52 12.43
C VAL A 90 -10.83 -2.01 12.62
N ARG A 91 -12.00 -1.47 12.96
CA ARG A 91 -12.18 -0.05 13.22
C ARG A 91 -11.49 0.37 14.52
N ALA A 92 -10.56 1.31 14.45
CA ALA A 92 -9.78 1.78 15.59
C ALA A 92 -10.49 2.93 16.33
N TYR A 93 -11.61 2.64 17.00
CA TYR A 93 -12.42 3.65 17.70
C TYR A 93 -11.67 4.36 18.82
N CYS A 94 -10.92 3.61 19.62
CA CYS A 94 -10.18 4.19 20.75
C CYS A 94 -9.12 5.18 20.26
N LEU A 95 -8.40 4.85 19.19
CA LEU A 95 -7.42 5.74 18.61
C LEU A 95 -8.06 6.98 18.01
N ALA A 96 -9.12 6.82 17.24
CA ALA A 96 -9.85 7.94 16.65
C ALA A 96 -10.37 8.91 17.75
N LYS A 97 -10.88 8.37 18.85
CA LYS A 97 -11.34 9.15 20.01
C LYS A 97 -10.17 9.88 20.69
N ALA A 98 -9.05 9.18 20.92
CA ALA A 98 -7.88 9.77 21.57
C ALA A 98 -7.28 10.93 20.75
N LEU A 99 -7.33 10.82 19.42
CA LEU A 99 -6.87 11.87 18.50
C LEU A 99 -7.90 12.98 18.29
N GLY A 100 -9.14 12.82 18.73
CA GLY A 100 -10.21 13.79 18.52
C GLY A 100 -10.50 14.04 17.02
N THR A 101 -10.27 13.05 16.16
CA THR A 101 -10.39 13.18 14.72
C THR A 101 -11.70 12.62 14.18
N PRO A 102 -12.32 13.25 13.16
CA PRO A 102 -13.44 12.67 12.41
C PRO A 102 -13.01 11.57 11.43
N ALA A 103 -11.71 11.36 11.23
CA ALA A 103 -11.19 10.36 10.30
C ALA A 103 -11.59 8.94 10.75
N LYS A 104 -11.94 8.11 9.78
CA LYS A 104 -12.22 6.69 9.99
C LYS A 104 -10.92 5.90 9.96
N ILE A 105 -10.35 5.63 11.14
CA ILE A 105 -9.10 4.90 11.29
C ILE A 105 -9.40 3.40 11.44
N TYR A 106 -8.65 2.58 10.71
CA TYR A 106 -8.75 1.11 10.70
C TYR A 106 -7.40 0.49 11.00
#